data_835f71498dca80f45900b3d9714e36f6
#
_entry.id   835f71498dca80f45900b3d9714e36f6
#
_cell.length_a   1.000
_cell.length_b   1.000
_cell.length_c   1.000
_cell.angle_alpha   90.00
_cell.angle_beta   90.00
_cell.angle_gamma   90.00
#
_symmetry.space_group_name_H-M   'P 1'
#
loop_
_entity.id
_entity.type
_entity.pdbx_description
1 polymer ?
#
loop_
_entity_poly.entity_id
_entity_poly.type
_entity_poly.pdbx_seq_one_letter_code
_entity_poly.pdbx_strand_id
1 'polypeptide(L)'
;TVYDLLAGSTRLSKSVGINLRNNTVGSCLDKSYTRGLAYTDCWVEDSRLVLLNILDAEKKGAKAFSYSRVTNVQRKNGHWLVSIKSKDRSFEVKTKVLINTMGPWVNSLSQLEKNKNNQVMVRLIKGSHIVVKKLFNHDSAYIFQGKDGRIIFSIPYETDFTLIGTTEVEHKMGNEVKCSDEEKDYLCNFASVYFQKKITKKDIVWDYSGV
;
A
#
# COMPACT_ATOMS: atom_id res chain seq x y z
N THR A 1 16.68 19.47 6.46
CA THR A 1 15.42 19.13 7.16
C THR A 1 15.66 18.03 8.19
N VAL A 2 14.72 17.80 9.12
CA VAL A 2 14.79 16.65 10.06
C VAL A 2 14.85 15.34 9.29
N TYR A 3 14.14 15.24 8.18
CA TYR A 3 14.19 14.10 7.26
C TYR A 3 15.63 13.81 6.77
N ASP A 4 16.36 14.84 6.33
CA ASP A 4 17.73 14.67 5.85
C ASP A 4 18.71 14.30 6.99
N LEU A 5 18.45 14.75 8.21
CA LEU A 5 19.23 14.38 9.40
C LEU A 5 19.04 12.91 9.79
N LEU A 6 17.78 12.43 9.73
CA LEU A 6 17.46 11.02 10.02
C LEU A 6 17.97 10.07 8.95
N ALA A 7 18.02 10.50 7.69
CA ALA A 7 18.50 9.71 6.57
C ALA A 7 20.03 9.47 6.60
N GLY A 8 20.77 10.24 7.38
CA GLY A 8 22.23 10.13 7.46
C GLY A 8 22.94 10.43 6.13
N SER A 9 24.09 9.77 5.90
CA SER A 9 24.82 9.86 4.64
C SER A 9 24.23 8.90 3.61
N THR A 10 23.24 9.36 2.82
CA THR A 10 22.61 8.59 1.77
C THR A 10 23.06 9.04 0.39
N ARG A 11 22.89 8.17 -0.62
CA ARG A 11 23.07 8.53 -2.05
C ARG A 11 21.88 9.36 -2.59
N LEU A 12 20.83 9.56 -1.78
CA LEU A 12 19.65 10.30 -2.17
C LEU A 12 19.89 11.80 -2.05
N SER A 13 19.27 12.57 -2.93
CA SER A 13 19.34 14.03 -2.91
C SER A 13 18.69 14.58 -1.66
N LYS A 14 19.28 15.64 -1.09
CA LYS A 14 18.72 16.34 0.06
C LYS A 14 17.42 17.05 -0.30
N SER A 15 16.57 17.25 0.69
CA SER A 15 15.34 18.03 0.54
C SER A 15 15.64 19.49 0.19
N VAL A 16 14.93 20.02 -0.80
CA VAL A 16 15.07 21.40 -1.28
C VAL A 16 13.72 22.11 -1.37
N GLY A 17 13.70 23.38 -1.01
CA GLY A 17 12.55 24.26 -1.26
C GLY A 17 12.48 24.61 -2.74
N ILE A 18 11.29 24.52 -3.34
CA ILE A 18 11.04 24.88 -4.73
C ILE A 18 10.04 26.02 -4.85
N ASN A 19 10.28 26.90 -5.83
CA ASN A 19 9.32 27.91 -6.25
C ASN A 19 8.41 27.31 -7.32
N LEU A 20 7.16 27.06 -7.00
CA LEU A 20 6.18 26.40 -7.89
C LEU A 20 5.74 27.28 -9.05
N ARG A 21 5.91 28.63 -8.96
CA ARG A 21 5.56 29.54 -10.06
C ARG A 21 6.45 29.37 -11.30
N ASN A 22 7.71 29.03 -11.06
CA ASN A 22 8.74 28.96 -12.10
C ASN A 22 9.25 27.52 -12.30
N ASN A 23 8.48 26.51 -11.88
CA ASN A 23 8.87 25.11 -11.98
C ASN A 23 7.76 24.31 -12.67
N THR A 24 8.15 23.37 -13.51
CA THR A 24 7.22 22.48 -14.24
C THR A 24 6.29 21.71 -13.30
N VAL A 25 6.78 21.32 -12.10
CA VAL A 25 5.94 20.63 -11.11
C VAL A 25 4.84 21.54 -10.53
N GLY A 26 4.95 22.84 -10.63
CA GLY A 26 3.91 23.80 -10.22
C GLY A 26 2.86 24.07 -11.30
N SER A 27 3.12 23.70 -12.55
CA SER A 27 2.30 24.12 -13.70
C SER A 27 0.87 23.57 -13.70
N CYS A 28 0.63 22.42 -13.09
CA CYS A 28 -0.68 21.79 -12.96
C CYS A 28 -1.40 22.12 -11.65
N LEU A 29 -0.69 22.72 -10.69
CA LEU A 29 -1.25 23.08 -9.38
C LEU A 29 -2.02 24.40 -9.43
N ASP A 30 -2.95 24.57 -8.51
CA ASP A 30 -3.65 25.84 -8.32
C ASP A 30 -2.62 26.94 -8.03
N LYS A 31 -2.80 28.11 -8.66
CA LYS A 31 -1.84 29.23 -8.64
C LYS A 31 -1.64 29.86 -7.27
N SER A 32 -2.50 29.57 -6.31
CA SER A 32 -2.34 29.98 -4.91
C SER A 32 -1.15 29.29 -4.22
N TYR A 33 -0.78 28.08 -4.72
CA TYR A 33 0.38 27.35 -4.23
C TYR A 33 1.67 27.87 -4.91
N THR A 34 2.48 28.55 -4.17
CA THR A 34 3.68 29.23 -4.71
C THR A 34 5.00 28.60 -4.29
N ARG A 35 4.97 27.78 -3.25
CA ARG A 35 6.16 27.12 -2.70
C ARG A 35 5.87 25.64 -2.43
N GLY A 36 6.87 24.81 -2.57
CA GLY A 36 6.85 23.40 -2.23
C GLY A 36 8.18 22.95 -1.65
N LEU A 37 8.19 21.75 -1.09
CA LEU A 37 9.39 21.05 -0.66
C LEU A 37 9.54 19.81 -1.54
N ALA A 38 10.69 19.65 -2.19
CA ALA A 38 11.00 18.43 -2.91
C ALA A 38 11.98 17.60 -2.08
N TYR A 39 11.74 16.31 -2.04
CA TYR A 39 12.65 15.33 -1.44
C TYR A 39 12.61 14.03 -2.27
N THR A 40 13.61 13.19 -2.11
CA THR A 40 13.70 11.92 -2.82
C THR A 40 13.15 10.81 -1.94
N ASP A 41 12.30 10.00 -2.54
CA ASP A 41 11.78 8.78 -1.92
C ASP A 41 11.92 7.61 -2.91
N CYS A 42 11.77 6.38 -2.39
CA CYS A 42 11.82 5.18 -3.21
C CYS A 42 10.46 4.94 -3.87
N TRP A 43 10.50 4.69 -5.18
CA TRP A 43 9.35 4.19 -5.91
C TRP A 43 9.46 2.68 -6.10
N VAL A 44 8.34 2.00 -5.99
CA VAL A 44 8.28 0.56 -6.22
C VAL A 44 6.93 0.16 -6.80
N GLU A 45 6.96 -0.80 -7.67
CA GLU A 45 5.79 -1.59 -8.05
C GLU A 45 5.71 -2.76 -7.08
N ASP A 46 4.77 -2.67 -6.11
CA ASP A 46 4.73 -3.51 -4.91
C ASP A 46 4.55 -5.00 -5.21
N SER A 47 3.69 -5.35 -6.16
CA SER A 47 3.50 -6.74 -6.59
C SER A 47 4.79 -7.35 -7.16
N ARG A 48 5.53 -6.56 -7.96
CA ARG A 48 6.81 -6.96 -8.51
C ARG A 48 7.87 -7.12 -7.42
N LEU A 49 7.89 -6.24 -6.42
CA LEU A 49 8.81 -6.37 -5.29
C LEU A 49 8.57 -7.66 -4.52
N VAL A 50 7.31 -8.01 -4.25
CA VAL A 50 6.95 -9.28 -3.59
C VAL A 50 7.44 -10.46 -4.41
N LEU A 51 7.18 -10.47 -5.71
CA LEU A 51 7.62 -11.55 -6.61
C LEU A 51 9.15 -11.69 -6.62
N LEU A 52 9.88 -10.58 -6.72
CA LEU A 52 11.35 -10.61 -6.73
C LEU A 52 11.93 -11.14 -5.41
N ASN A 53 11.33 -10.79 -4.27
CA ASN A 53 11.75 -11.34 -2.97
C ASN A 53 11.51 -12.85 -2.90
N ILE A 54 10.39 -13.36 -3.41
CA ILE A 54 10.10 -14.79 -3.47
C ILE A 54 11.13 -15.50 -4.36
N LEU A 55 11.37 -14.99 -5.56
CA LEU A 55 12.35 -15.57 -6.50
C LEU A 55 13.77 -15.58 -5.94
N ASP A 56 14.17 -14.53 -5.21
CA ASP A 56 15.48 -14.50 -4.55
C ASP A 56 15.57 -15.52 -3.40
N ALA A 57 14.49 -15.67 -2.63
CA ALA A 57 14.41 -16.70 -1.59
C ALA A 57 14.51 -18.12 -2.17
N GLU A 58 13.81 -18.38 -3.29
CA GLU A 58 13.87 -19.69 -3.98
C GLU A 58 15.28 -20.00 -4.49
N LYS A 59 15.99 -19.02 -5.06
CA LYS A 59 17.40 -19.18 -5.46
C LYS A 59 18.32 -19.54 -4.29
N LYS A 60 17.93 -19.19 -3.06
CA LYS A 60 18.63 -19.50 -1.81
C LYS A 60 18.12 -20.79 -1.13
N GLY A 61 17.27 -21.55 -1.80
CA GLY A 61 16.80 -22.88 -1.35
C GLY A 61 15.44 -22.85 -0.63
N ALA A 62 14.77 -21.72 -0.53
CA ALA A 62 13.38 -21.69 -0.06
C ALA A 62 12.44 -22.38 -1.06
N LYS A 63 11.23 -22.72 -0.60
CA LYS A 63 10.16 -23.24 -1.45
C LYS A 63 8.93 -22.37 -1.29
N ALA A 64 8.44 -21.79 -2.36
CA ALA A 64 7.17 -21.08 -2.41
C ALA A 64 6.06 -21.99 -2.97
N PHE A 65 4.91 -21.93 -2.35
CA PHE A 65 3.74 -22.69 -2.75
C PHE A 65 2.54 -21.76 -2.90
N SER A 66 2.24 -21.36 -4.13
CA SER A 66 1.00 -20.68 -4.45
C SER A 66 -0.20 -21.63 -4.38
N TYR A 67 -1.41 -21.10 -4.21
CA TYR A 67 -2.65 -21.88 -4.11
C TYR A 67 -2.60 -23.01 -3.06
N SER A 68 -1.82 -22.81 -2.02
CA SER A 68 -1.58 -23.78 -0.95
C SER A 68 -2.01 -23.19 0.39
N ARG A 69 -3.03 -23.77 0.97
CA ARG A 69 -3.64 -23.30 2.22
C ARG A 69 -3.14 -24.12 3.40
N VAL A 70 -2.68 -23.46 4.44
CA VAL A 70 -2.49 -24.09 5.75
C VAL A 70 -3.86 -24.40 6.33
N THR A 71 -4.10 -25.67 6.67
CA THR A 71 -5.39 -26.17 7.16
C THR A 71 -5.36 -26.55 8.64
N ASN A 72 -4.17 -26.80 9.17
CA ASN A 72 -3.98 -27.12 10.58
C ASN A 72 -2.55 -26.78 11.00
N VAL A 73 -2.37 -26.33 12.21
CA VAL A 73 -1.07 -26.16 12.87
C VAL A 73 -1.11 -26.75 14.25
N GLN A 74 -0.05 -27.45 14.63
CA GLN A 74 0.03 -28.13 15.91
C GLN A 74 1.46 -28.05 16.46
N ARG A 75 1.63 -27.71 17.72
CA ARG A 75 2.94 -27.76 18.39
C ARG A 75 3.13 -29.12 19.05
N LYS A 76 4.19 -29.82 18.66
CA LYS A 76 4.52 -31.14 19.19
C LYS A 76 6.02 -31.30 19.32
N ASN A 77 6.48 -31.69 20.51
CA ASN A 77 7.91 -31.97 20.79
C ASN A 77 8.85 -30.83 20.35
N GLY A 78 8.50 -29.58 20.67
CA GLY A 78 9.31 -28.41 20.33
C GLY A 78 9.28 -27.95 18.88
N HIS A 79 8.51 -28.61 18.02
CA HIS A 79 8.36 -28.29 16.60
C HIS A 79 6.91 -27.95 16.26
N TRP A 80 6.73 -27.27 15.18
CA TRP A 80 5.44 -27.07 14.53
C TRP A 80 5.21 -28.15 13.48
N LEU A 81 4.04 -28.76 13.50
CA LEU A 81 3.51 -29.59 12.42
C LEU A 81 2.45 -28.75 11.69
N VAL A 82 2.66 -28.52 10.41
CA VAL A 82 1.83 -27.65 9.59
C VAL A 82 1.24 -28.47 8.47
N SER A 83 -0.08 -28.68 8.49
CA SER A 83 -0.78 -29.39 7.40
C SER A 83 -1.17 -28.38 6.32
N ILE A 84 -0.80 -28.70 5.08
CA ILE A 84 -0.99 -27.86 3.91
C ILE A 84 -1.82 -28.59 2.87
N LYS A 85 -2.86 -27.92 2.36
CA LYS A 85 -3.69 -28.41 1.26
C LYS A 85 -3.44 -27.54 0.02
N SER A 86 -2.92 -28.16 -1.02
CA SER A 86 -2.81 -27.62 -2.38
C SER A 86 -3.95 -28.15 -3.26
N LYS A 87 -4.04 -27.66 -4.50
CA LYS A 87 -5.04 -28.13 -5.46
C LYS A 87 -4.98 -29.64 -5.66
N ASP A 88 -3.78 -30.21 -5.79
CA ASP A 88 -3.56 -31.59 -6.23
C ASP A 88 -3.07 -32.52 -5.12
N ARG A 89 -2.69 -32.00 -3.95
CA ARG A 89 -2.14 -32.79 -2.85
C ARG A 89 -2.29 -32.13 -1.48
N SER A 90 -2.26 -32.97 -0.45
CA SER A 90 -2.08 -32.52 0.93
C SER A 90 -0.75 -33.07 1.46
N PHE A 91 -0.05 -32.28 2.24
CA PHE A 91 1.24 -32.67 2.83
C PHE A 91 1.47 -31.97 4.16
N GLU A 92 2.40 -32.46 4.94
CA GLU A 92 2.79 -31.87 6.21
C GLU A 92 4.23 -31.37 6.17
N VAL A 93 4.46 -30.27 6.87
CA VAL A 93 5.79 -29.69 7.07
C VAL A 93 6.07 -29.64 8.57
N LYS A 94 7.23 -30.16 8.96
CA LYS A 94 7.76 -30.03 10.32
C LYS A 94 8.78 -28.89 10.34
N THR A 95 8.58 -27.91 11.22
CA THR A 95 9.49 -26.74 11.32
C THR A 95 9.73 -26.34 12.77
N LYS A 96 10.87 -25.69 13.03
CA LYS A 96 11.20 -25.13 14.33
C LYS A 96 10.47 -23.81 14.60
N VAL A 97 10.23 -23.02 13.56
CA VAL A 97 9.65 -21.70 13.64
C VAL A 97 8.50 -21.59 12.64
N LEU A 98 7.40 -20.98 13.05
CA LEU A 98 6.26 -20.62 12.22
C LEU A 98 6.12 -19.10 12.25
N ILE A 99 6.16 -18.47 11.08
CA ILE A 99 6.00 -17.02 10.94
C ILE A 99 4.65 -16.74 10.31
N ASN A 100 3.81 -16.02 11.04
CA ASN A 100 2.48 -15.64 10.57
C ASN A 100 2.51 -14.25 9.95
N THR A 101 2.40 -14.19 8.63
CA THR A 101 2.37 -12.95 7.83
C THR A 101 1.04 -12.81 7.08
N MET A 102 -0.07 -13.30 7.65
CA MET A 102 -1.37 -13.33 6.99
C MET A 102 -2.11 -11.98 6.96
N GLY A 103 -1.45 -10.85 7.28
CA GLY A 103 -2.05 -9.52 7.23
C GLY A 103 -3.38 -9.44 8.00
N PRO A 104 -4.49 -9.00 7.37
CA PRO A 104 -5.79 -8.90 8.03
C PRO A 104 -6.29 -10.22 8.65
N TRP A 105 -5.84 -11.35 8.12
CA TRP A 105 -6.23 -12.69 8.58
C TRP A 105 -5.31 -13.28 9.67
N VAL A 106 -4.46 -12.47 10.29
CA VAL A 106 -3.47 -12.94 11.29
C VAL A 106 -4.11 -13.77 12.40
N ASN A 107 -5.33 -13.46 12.82
CA ASN A 107 -6.06 -14.20 13.85
C ASN A 107 -6.59 -15.57 13.39
N SER A 108 -6.58 -15.87 12.10
CA SER A 108 -6.98 -17.20 11.61
C SER A 108 -6.01 -18.29 12.04
N LEU A 109 -4.77 -17.95 12.37
CA LEU A 109 -3.79 -18.91 12.91
C LEU A 109 -4.24 -19.50 14.24
N SER A 110 -4.76 -18.69 15.17
CA SER A 110 -5.24 -19.17 16.48
C SER A 110 -6.44 -20.13 16.36
N GLN A 111 -7.25 -19.98 15.33
CA GLN A 111 -8.33 -20.92 15.01
C GLN A 111 -7.78 -22.25 14.50
N LEU A 112 -6.73 -22.22 13.67
CA LEU A 112 -6.06 -23.42 13.15
C LEU A 112 -5.31 -24.19 14.25
N GLU A 113 -4.75 -23.48 15.21
CA GLU A 113 -4.05 -24.06 16.36
C GLU A 113 -5.01 -24.58 17.44
N LYS A 114 -6.31 -24.28 17.34
CA LYS A 114 -7.34 -24.56 18.37
C LYS A 114 -7.03 -23.91 19.73
N ASN A 115 -6.16 -22.92 19.75
CA ASN A 115 -5.77 -22.17 20.95
C ASN A 115 -6.37 -20.77 20.92
N LYS A 116 -7.48 -20.58 21.62
CA LYS A 116 -8.22 -19.31 21.63
C LYS A 116 -7.52 -18.16 22.39
N ASN A 117 -6.44 -18.45 23.11
CA ASN A 117 -5.79 -17.47 23.98
C ASN A 117 -4.74 -16.59 23.29
N ASN A 118 -4.40 -16.86 22.03
CA ASN A 118 -3.37 -16.14 21.28
C ASN A 118 -3.96 -15.22 20.21
N GLN A 119 -5.03 -14.50 20.51
CA GLN A 119 -5.54 -13.49 19.57
C GLN A 119 -4.71 -12.22 19.62
N VAL A 120 -4.28 -11.75 18.45
CA VAL A 120 -3.61 -10.47 18.30
C VAL A 120 -4.68 -9.40 18.08
N MET A 121 -4.59 -8.31 18.83
CA MET A 121 -5.49 -7.18 18.62
C MET A 121 -5.05 -6.43 17.36
N VAL A 122 -5.84 -6.50 16.29
CA VAL A 122 -5.61 -5.78 15.05
C VAL A 122 -6.77 -4.83 14.78
N ARG A 123 -6.44 -3.62 14.37
CA ARG A 123 -7.39 -2.65 13.84
C ARG A 123 -7.31 -2.69 12.32
N LEU A 124 -8.42 -3.02 11.69
CA LEU A 124 -8.48 -3.12 10.23
C LEU A 124 -8.85 -1.75 9.65
N ILE A 125 -8.02 -1.26 8.76
CA ILE A 125 -8.23 0.00 8.04
C ILE A 125 -8.25 -0.30 6.55
N LYS A 126 -9.33 0.10 5.90
CA LYS A 126 -9.44 0.04 4.44
C LYS A 126 -8.93 1.35 3.85
N GLY A 127 -8.01 1.25 2.89
CA GLY A 127 -7.55 2.35 2.04
C GLY A 127 -8.01 2.16 0.61
N SER A 128 -8.50 3.23 0.00
CA SER A 128 -8.99 3.24 -1.38
C SER A 128 -8.19 4.21 -2.23
N HIS A 129 -8.01 3.86 -3.49
CA HIS A 129 -7.34 4.67 -4.50
C HIS A 129 -8.24 4.82 -5.73
N ILE A 130 -8.11 5.96 -6.40
CA ILE A 130 -8.72 6.20 -7.71
C ILE A 130 -7.63 6.45 -8.74
N VAL A 131 -7.86 6.00 -9.96
CA VAL A 131 -7.00 6.25 -11.12
C VAL A 131 -7.76 7.18 -12.06
N VAL A 132 -7.13 8.29 -12.44
CA VAL A 132 -7.67 9.26 -13.38
C VAL A 132 -6.71 9.43 -14.56
N LYS A 133 -7.18 10.01 -15.68
CA LYS A 133 -6.30 10.38 -16.78
C LYS A 133 -5.22 11.34 -16.29
N LYS A 134 -4.04 11.26 -16.90
CA LYS A 134 -2.83 12.01 -16.56
C LYS A 134 -3.12 13.48 -16.27
N LEU A 135 -2.74 13.93 -15.09
CA LEU A 135 -2.94 15.32 -14.63
C LEU A 135 -1.73 16.21 -14.87
N PHE A 136 -0.55 15.63 -15.02
CA PHE A 136 0.73 16.35 -15.22
C PHE A 136 1.74 15.52 -16.02
N ASN A 137 2.72 16.20 -16.64
CA ASN A 137 3.66 15.61 -17.59
C ASN A 137 5.11 15.53 -17.08
N HIS A 138 5.28 15.26 -15.80
CA HIS A 138 6.58 15.03 -15.15
C HIS A 138 6.50 13.78 -14.26
N ASP A 139 7.66 13.24 -13.87
CA ASP A 139 7.76 11.98 -13.14
C ASP A 139 7.74 12.17 -11.61
N SER A 140 7.65 13.41 -11.10
CA SER A 140 7.53 13.66 -9.68
C SER A 140 6.13 13.37 -9.17
N ALA A 141 6.04 12.70 -8.03
CA ALA A 141 4.79 12.53 -7.30
C ALA A 141 4.52 13.73 -6.38
N TYR A 142 3.27 13.88 -5.98
CA TYR A 142 2.87 14.87 -4.98
C TYR A 142 2.44 14.20 -3.68
N ILE A 143 2.77 14.87 -2.58
CA ILE A 143 2.21 14.62 -1.26
C ILE A 143 1.45 15.86 -0.85
N PHE A 144 0.16 15.71 -0.63
CA PHE A 144 -0.72 16.77 -0.18
C PHE A 144 -1.22 16.48 1.23
N GLN A 145 -1.21 17.49 2.10
CA GLN A 145 -1.73 17.39 3.45
C GLN A 145 -3.03 18.17 3.57
N GLY A 146 -4.12 17.46 3.83
CA GLY A 146 -5.44 18.07 4.02
C GLY A 146 -5.57 18.86 5.33
N LYS A 147 -6.59 19.70 5.39
CA LYS A 147 -6.93 20.45 6.61
C LYS A 147 -7.36 19.51 7.75
N ASP A 148 -7.82 18.31 7.43
CA ASP A 148 -8.18 17.24 8.35
C ASP A 148 -6.97 16.43 8.85
N GLY A 149 -5.75 16.82 8.45
CA GLY A 149 -4.49 16.16 8.80
C GLY A 149 -4.15 14.92 7.96
N ARG A 150 -5.04 14.48 7.08
CA ARG A 150 -4.79 13.33 6.19
C ARG A 150 -3.82 13.68 5.09
N ILE A 151 -3.08 12.67 4.65
CA ILE A 151 -2.12 12.77 3.57
C ILE A 151 -2.67 12.01 2.37
N ILE A 152 -2.65 12.66 1.20
CA ILE A 152 -3.01 12.03 -0.07
C ILE A 152 -1.87 12.19 -1.06
N PHE A 153 -1.54 11.12 -1.71
CA PHE A 153 -0.58 11.09 -2.80
C PHE A 153 -1.26 11.29 -4.15
N SER A 154 -0.56 11.92 -5.08
CA SER A 154 -0.88 11.91 -6.51
C SER A 154 0.38 11.49 -7.25
N ILE A 155 0.36 10.30 -7.81
CA ILE A 155 1.54 9.60 -8.33
C ILE A 155 1.36 9.37 -9.84
N PRO A 156 2.39 9.62 -10.68
CA PRO A 156 2.37 9.12 -12.07
C PRO A 156 2.12 7.62 -12.05
N TYR A 157 1.13 7.17 -12.81
CA TYR A 157 0.74 5.77 -12.82
C TYR A 157 0.64 5.29 -14.27
N GLU A 158 1.35 4.21 -14.55
CA GLU A 158 1.58 3.81 -15.93
C GLU A 158 2.06 5.04 -16.75
N THR A 159 1.79 5.09 -18.04
CA THR A 159 2.20 6.20 -18.89
C THR A 159 1.20 7.35 -18.91
N ASP A 160 -0.10 7.01 -18.84
CA ASP A 160 -1.20 7.92 -19.21
C ASP A 160 -2.16 8.25 -18.05
N PHE A 161 -1.78 7.88 -16.82
CA PHE A 161 -2.67 8.01 -15.69
C PHE A 161 -2.01 8.70 -14.50
N THR A 162 -2.82 9.10 -13.55
CA THR A 162 -2.44 9.54 -12.21
C THR A 162 -3.21 8.74 -11.19
N LEU A 163 -2.49 8.13 -10.26
CA LEU A 163 -3.04 7.44 -9.09
C LEU A 163 -3.21 8.43 -7.95
N ILE A 164 -4.39 8.47 -7.33
CA ILE A 164 -4.72 9.37 -6.21
C ILE A 164 -5.20 8.52 -5.03
N GLY A 165 -4.61 8.72 -3.87
CA GLY A 165 -4.95 7.99 -2.64
C GLY A 165 -4.01 8.32 -1.50
N THR A 166 -4.36 7.88 -0.34
CA THR A 166 -5.36 6.89 0.03
C THR A 166 -6.43 7.47 0.97
N THR A 167 -7.56 6.80 1.07
CA THR A 167 -8.53 7.01 2.16
C THR A 167 -8.14 6.18 3.39
N GLU A 168 -8.76 6.46 4.53
CA GLU A 168 -8.64 5.67 5.76
C GLU A 168 -10.04 5.46 6.35
N VAL A 169 -10.56 4.25 6.21
CA VAL A 169 -11.89 3.87 6.69
C VAL A 169 -11.79 2.61 7.55
N GLU A 170 -12.36 2.64 8.75
CA GLU A 170 -12.43 1.42 9.58
C GLU A 170 -13.16 0.32 8.84
N HIS A 171 -12.57 -0.88 8.88
CA HIS A 171 -13.10 -2.05 8.19
C HIS A 171 -13.40 -3.17 9.18
N LYS A 172 -14.45 -3.93 8.91
CA LYS A 172 -14.79 -5.14 9.68
C LYS A 172 -14.55 -6.36 8.81
N MET A 173 -13.93 -7.38 9.39
CA MET A 173 -13.71 -8.66 8.70
C MET A 173 -15.04 -9.21 8.14
N GLY A 174 -15.01 -9.64 6.89
CA GLY A 174 -16.18 -10.17 6.18
C GLY A 174 -16.96 -9.13 5.37
N ASN A 175 -16.73 -7.84 5.58
CA ASN A 175 -17.32 -6.82 4.71
C ASN A 175 -16.64 -6.83 3.34
N GLU A 176 -17.37 -6.35 2.33
CA GLU A 176 -16.83 -6.17 0.97
C GLU A 176 -15.74 -5.09 0.96
N VAL A 177 -14.63 -5.39 0.29
CA VAL A 177 -13.51 -4.45 0.12
C VAL A 177 -13.65 -3.78 -1.24
N LYS A 178 -14.24 -2.59 -1.25
CA LYS A 178 -14.43 -1.77 -2.45
C LYS A 178 -14.32 -0.29 -2.12
N CYS A 179 -13.98 0.52 -3.12
CA CYS A 179 -14.00 1.97 -3.03
C CYS A 179 -15.46 2.46 -3.07
N SER A 180 -15.93 3.04 -1.98
CA SER A 180 -17.29 3.57 -1.92
C SER A 180 -17.42 4.89 -2.69
N ASP A 181 -18.68 5.30 -2.98
CA ASP A 181 -18.93 6.57 -3.65
C ASP A 181 -18.49 7.77 -2.81
N GLU A 182 -18.62 7.69 -1.49
CA GLU A 182 -18.14 8.71 -0.55
C GLU A 182 -16.62 8.83 -0.57
N GLU A 183 -15.89 7.71 -0.69
CA GLU A 183 -14.43 7.71 -0.82
C GLU A 183 -14.00 8.29 -2.16
N LYS A 184 -14.71 7.98 -3.25
CA LYS A 184 -14.47 8.59 -4.57
C LYS A 184 -14.69 10.10 -4.53
N ASP A 185 -15.80 10.55 -3.95
CA ASP A 185 -16.08 11.98 -3.77
C ASP A 185 -15.02 12.68 -2.92
N TYR A 186 -14.60 12.05 -1.82
CA TYR A 186 -13.55 12.57 -0.96
C TYR A 186 -12.22 12.76 -1.74
N LEU A 187 -11.77 11.73 -2.45
CA LEU A 187 -10.51 11.78 -3.22
C LEU A 187 -10.56 12.79 -4.36
N CYS A 188 -11.69 12.86 -5.09
CA CYS A 188 -11.89 13.84 -6.14
C CYS A 188 -11.88 15.27 -5.60
N ASN A 189 -12.62 15.53 -4.53
CA ASN A 189 -12.70 16.85 -3.90
C ASN A 189 -11.35 17.28 -3.32
N PHE A 190 -10.67 16.36 -2.63
CA PHE A 190 -9.35 16.62 -2.06
C PHE A 190 -8.35 17.03 -3.15
N ALA A 191 -8.20 16.21 -4.20
CA ALA A 191 -7.28 16.51 -5.29
C ALA A 191 -7.65 17.81 -6.02
N SER A 192 -8.94 18.09 -6.18
CA SER A 192 -9.43 19.33 -6.80
C SER A 192 -9.09 20.61 -6.03
N VAL A 193 -8.71 20.53 -4.74
CA VAL A 193 -8.19 21.67 -3.99
C VAL A 193 -6.81 22.08 -4.48
N TYR A 194 -5.99 21.10 -4.89
CA TYR A 194 -4.58 21.31 -5.22
C TYR A 194 -4.33 21.50 -6.71
N PHE A 195 -5.10 20.81 -7.57
CA PHE A 195 -4.93 20.91 -9.02
C PHE A 195 -5.82 21.99 -9.64
N GLN A 196 -5.34 22.63 -10.71
CA GLN A 196 -6.16 23.59 -11.50
C GLN A 196 -7.36 22.86 -12.13
N LYS A 197 -7.15 21.65 -12.63
CA LYS A 197 -8.23 20.81 -13.17
C LYS A 197 -9.08 20.30 -12.01
N LYS A 198 -10.38 20.58 -12.04
CA LYS A 198 -11.34 19.96 -11.13
C LYS A 198 -11.58 18.51 -11.53
N ILE A 199 -11.49 17.63 -10.56
CA ILE A 199 -11.61 16.17 -10.74
C ILE A 199 -12.98 15.75 -10.21
N THR A 200 -13.69 14.98 -11.00
CA THR A 200 -15.02 14.45 -10.67
C THR A 200 -15.04 12.93 -10.81
N LYS A 201 -16.09 12.28 -10.29
CA LYS A 201 -16.26 10.82 -10.48
C LYS A 201 -16.24 10.38 -11.94
N LYS A 202 -16.62 11.25 -12.88
CA LYS A 202 -16.59 10.97 -14.34
C LYS A 202 -15.15 10.86 -14.90
N ASP A 203 -14.19 11.45 -14.21
CA ASP A 203 -12.76 11.37 -14.59
C ASP A 203 -12.10 10.06 -14.11
N ILE A 204 -12.76 9.30 -13.21
CA ILE A 204 -12.23 8.04 -12.68
C ILE A 204 -12.34 6.98 -13.76
N VAL A 205 -11.19 6.38 -14.11
CA VAL A 205 -11.09 5.28 -15.07
C VAL A 205 -10.99 3.93 -14.39
N TRP A 206 -10.50 3.90 -13.16
CA TRP A 206 -10.41 2.70 -12.33
C TRP A 206 -10.29 3.08 -10.84
N ASP A 207 -10.65 2.15 -9.97
CA ASP A 207 -10.48 2.27 -8.53
C ASP A 207 -10.19 0.91 -7.89
N TYR A 208 -9.54 0.93 -6.72
CA TYR A 208 -9.31 -0.27 -5.95
C TYR A 208 -9.16 0.05 -4.45
N SER A 209 -9.33 -0.98 -3.64
CA SER A 209 -9.21 -0.87 -2.19
C SER A 209 -8.46 -2.06 -1.61
N GLY A 210 -7.81 -1.85 -0.48
CA GLY A 210 -7.13 -2.88 0.29
C GLY A 210 -7.33 -2.65 1.79
N VAL A 211 -7.14 -3.70 2.58
CA VAL A 211 -7.22 -3.68 4.05
C VAL A 211 -5.88 -4.07 4.64
#